data_2aaf5563d21f086b21b4292fb21f5131
#
_entry.id   2aaf5563d21f086b21b4292fb21f5131
#
_cell.length_a   1.000
_cell.length_b   1.000
_cell.length_c   1.000
_cell.angle_alpha   90.00
_cell.angle_beta   90.00
_cell.angle_gamma   90.00
#
_symmetry.space_group_name_H-M   'P 1'
#
loop_
_entity.id
_entity.type
_entity.pdbx_description
1 polymer ?
#
loop_
_entity_poly.entity_id
_entity_poly.type
_entity_poly.pdbx_seq_one_letter_code
_entity_poly.pdbx_strand_id
1 'polypeptide(L)'
;VRLEKATRRVANLTPNLFSAADPRISFDGSKVLYAAKKDASAEWQIWEMNTDGTDQRQVTHCLGDCLSPTYLPRDAIAFSGEVQGGNGARVSQLFFAKLDGTEVQQITFGPGDYELETVLQNGMILASARSPLVSGGETEKSRNLYTLRPDGTGLAAFRCDREDRAIRSQAEELDDGSVVFVKNTTLNSEVGGDLAAIQRGATHNSIMGPLSALMWSPRQLEASRLIVARRVTAPAAAAKFDLYSFDFIHGKFQAPIYHDPELSSIEPAPIAAHPAPRWYWSTLRAEAKMGYFICLDASMADEVPKGRLAQIPSKVRVLALDAATEKESSLGEAPVERDGSFYIAVPPDRPVRFELLSPEGKVVREQKSWIWARTGEEHGCVGCHEDRAVAPENRWPLALRRFDAPFCLGVQAPLQAAH
;
A
#
# COMPACT_ATOMS: atom_id res chain seq x y z
N VAL A 1 -20.95 -15.89 0.13
CA VAL A 1 -22.31 -16.15 0.63
C VAL A 1 -22.91 -14.88 1.25
N ARG A 2 -24.27 -14.75 1.25
CA ARG A 2 -25.00 -13.68 1.95
C ARG A 2 -25.72 -14.26 3.16
N LEU A 3 -25.48 -13.68 4.33
CA LEU A 3 -26.20 -13.99 5.56
C LEU A 3 -27.28 -12.92 5.79
N GLU A 4 -28.52 -13.34 5.88
CA GLU A 4 -29.62 -12.48 6.34
C GLU A 4 -29.71 -12.54 7.86
N LYS A 5 -29.35 -11.45 8.53
CA LYS A 5 -29.21 -11.38 10.00
C LYS A 5 -30.50 -11.71 10.73
N ALA A 6 -31.66 -11.28 10.23
CA ALA A 6 -32.95 -11.48 10.86
C ALA A 6 -33.42 -12.95 10.83
N THR A 7 -33.26 -13.63 9.70
CA THR A 7 -33.75 -14.99 9.47
C THR A 7 -32.68 -16.06 9.68
N ARG A 8 -31.41 -15.64 9.83
CA ARG A 8 -30.22 -16.53 9.81
C ARG A 8 -30.08 -17.34 8.52
N ARG A 9 -30.75 -16.95 7.46
CA ARG A 9 -30.69 -17.63 6.17
C ARG A 9 -29.38 -17.29 5.46
N VAL A 10 -28.71 -18.32 4.97
CA VAL A 10 -27.50 -18.20 4.16
C VAL A 10 -27.82 -18.52 2.71
N ALA A 11 -27.40 -17.67 1.79
CA ALA A 11 -27.53 -17.87 0.35
C ALA A 11 -26.17 -17.82 -0.32
N ASN A 12 -25.86 -18.80 -1.17
CA ASN A 12 -24.69 -18.73 -2.03
C ASN A 12 -24.99 -17.80 -3.21
N LEU A 13 -24.21 -16.71 -3.33
CA LEU A 13 -24.39 -15.71 -4.39
C LEU A 13 -23.58 -16.03 -5.66
N THR A 14 -22.62 -16.94 -5.61
CA THR A 14 -21.71 -17.28 -6.69
C THR A 14 -21.69 -18.79 -7.01
N PRO A 15 -22.86 -19.44 -7.19
CA PRO A 15 -22.93 -20.91 -7.34
C PRO A 15 -22.29 -21.41 -8.65
N ASN A 16 -22.12 -20.53 -9.64
CA ASN A 16 -21.57 -20.85 -10.96
C ASN A 16 -20.09 -20.50 -11.11
N LEU A 17 -19.43 -20.02 -10.03
CA LEU A 17 -18.01 -19.71 -10.01
C LEU A 17 -17.25 -20.74 -9.17
N PHE A 18 -16.03 -21.03 -9.58
CA PHE A 18 -15.19 -21.99 -8.86
C PHE A 18 -14.79 -21.47 -7.48
N SER A 19 -14.43 -20.19 -7.38
CA SER A 19 -14.07 -19.53 -6.14
C SER A 19 -14.39 -18.04 -6.19
N ALA A 20 -14.68 -17.43 -5.03
CA ALA A 20 -14.88 -15.99 -4.88
C ALA A 20 -14.34 -15.51 -3.53
N ALA A 21 -13.72 -14.33 -3.51
CA ALA A 21 -13.04 -13.73 -2.36
C ALA A 21 -13.09 -12.19 -2.39
N ASP A 22 -12.59 -11.54 -1.36
CA ASP A 22 -12.37 -10.09 -1.25
C ASP A 22 -13.61 -9.22 -1.55
N PRO A 23 -14.77 -9.48 -0.92
CA PRO A 23 -15.97 -8.70 -1.20
C PRO A 23 -15.86 -7.26 -0.69
N ARG A 24 -16.28 -6.30 -1.51
CA ARG A 24 -16.43 -4.87 -1.16
C ARG A 24 -17.80 -4.37 -1.57
N ILE A 25 -18.47 -3.65 -0.70
CA ILE A 25 -19.79 -3.10 -0.94
C ILE A 25 -19.65 -1.73 -1.59
N SER A 26 -20.52 -1.40 -2.55
CA SER A 26 -20.60 -0.07 -3.15
C SER A 26 -21.05 0.99 -2.16
N PHE A 27 -20.74 2.25 -2.40
CA PHE A 27 -21.04 3.36 -1.49
C PHE A 27 -22.54 3.49 -1.17
N ASP A 28 -23.41 3.14 -2.10
CA ASP A 28 -24.87 3.14 -1.93
C ASP A 28 -25.41 1.82 -1.30
N GLY A 29 -24.55 0.83 -1.09
CA GLY A 29 -24.92 -0.46 -0.53
C GLY A 29 -25.63 -1.41 -1.50
N SER A 30 -25.73 -1.09 -2.78
CA SER A 30 -26.52 -1.85 -3.76
C SER A 30 -25.76 -2.96 -4.47
N LYS A 31 -24.42 -2.84 -4.57
CA LYS A 31 -23.55 -3.73 -5.33
C LYS A 31 -22.41 -4.31 -4.51
N VAL A 32 -21.86 -5.41 -5.00
CA VAL A 32 -20.67 -6.08 -4.46
C VAL A 32 -19.63 -6.16 -5.57
N LEU A 33 -18.44 -5.65 -5.30
CA LEU A 33 -17.23 -5.88 -6.09
C LEU A 33 -16.45 -7.01 -5.41
N TYR A 34 -15.94 -7.97 -6.17
CA TYR A 34 -15.27 -9.15 -5.60
C TYR A 34 -14.30 -9.77 -6.61
N ALA A 35 -13.32 -10.52 -6.11
CA ALA A 35 -12.45 -11.33 -6.93
C ALA A 35 -13.07 -12.72 -7.13
N ALA A 36 -12.98 -13.31 -8.34
CA ALA A 36 -13.45 -14.66 -8.57
C ALA A 36 -12.74 -15.38 -9.72
N LYS A 37 -12.78 -16.72 -9.65
CA LYS A 37 -12.35 -17.65 -10.70
C LYS A 37 -13.56 -18.35 -11.32
N LYS A 38 -13.57 -18.45 -12.65
CA LYS A 38 -14.59 -19.23 -13.37
C LYS A 38 -14.43 -20.74 -13.19
N ASP A 39 -13.18 -21.20 -13.22
CA ASP A 39 -12.80 -22.60 -13.05
C ASP A 39 -11.45 -22.69 -12.31
N ALA A 40 -10.99 -23.91 -12.02
CA ALA A 40 -9.76 -24.13 -11.25
C ALA A 40 -8.49 -23.62 -11.94
N SER A 41 -8.48 -23.57 -13.26
CA SER A 41 -7.35 -23.14 -14.09
C SER A 41 -7.37 -21.66 -14.44
N ALA A 42 -8.51 -20.99 -14.26
CA ALA A 42 -8.66 -19.57 -14.56
C ALA A 42 -7.88 -18.71 -13.57
N GLU A 43 -7.38 -17.58 -14.04
CA GLU A 43 -6.83 -16.53 -13.18
C GLU A 43 -7.96 -15.80 -12.44
N TRP A 44 -7.67 -15.27 -11.25
CA TRP A 44 -8.59 -14.44 -10.53
C TRP A 44 -8.88 -13.16 -11.31
N GLN A 45 -10.14 -12.78 -11.39
CA GLN A 45 -10.59 -11.56 -12.04
C GLN A 45 -11.53 -10.80 -11.12
N ILE A 46 -11.64 -9.48 -11.32
CA ILE A 46 -12.60 -8.68 -10.59
C ILE A 46 -13.97 -8.76 -11.26
N TRP A 47 -14.98 -8.98 -10.44
CA TRP A 47 -16.39 -9.11 -10.81
C TRP A 47 -17.23 -8.15 -10.01
N GLU A 48 -18.39 -7.82 -10.55
CA GLU A 48 -19.42 -7.04 -9.87
C GLU A 48 -20.77 -7.73 -9.96
N MET A 49 -21.60 -7.61 -8.93
CA MET A 49 -22.99 -8.07 -8.92
C MET A 49 -23.85 -7.17 -8.03
N ASN A 50 -25.17 -7.28 -8.13
CA ASN A 50 -26.06 -6.73 -7.12
C ASN A 50 -25.92 -7.49 -5.80
N THR A 51 -26.24 -6.86 -4.66
CA THR A 51 -26.16 -7.51 -3.33
C THR A 51 -27.13 -8.67 -3.12
N ASP A 52 -28.07 -8.88 -4.04
CA ASP A 52 -28.96 -10.05 -4.09
C ASP A 52 -28.40 -11.20 -4.94
N GLY A 53 -27.25 -11.01 -5.61
CA GLY A 53 -26.59 -11.97 -6.48
C GLY A 53 -26.98 -11.89 -7.95
N THR A 54 -27.84 -10.97 -8.34
CA THR A 54 -28.21 -10.73 -9.75
C THR A 54 -27.19 -9.86 -10.48
N ASP A 55 -27.28 -9.77 -11.81
CA ASP A 55 -26.46 -8.92 -12.69
C ASP A 55 -24.94 -9.12 -12.52
N GLN A 56 -24.52 -10.38 -12.42
CA GLN A 56 -23.10 -10.72 -12.34
C GLN A 56 -22.37 -10.40 -13.64
N ARG A 57 -21.31 -9.61 -13.56
CA ARG A 57 -20.44 -9.30 -14.70
C ARG A 57 -18.97 -9.32 -14.32
N GLN A 58 -18.12 -9.75 -15.22
CA GLN A 58 -16.68 -9.61 -15.10
C GLN A 58 -16.28 -8.18 -15.45
N VAL A 59 -15.43 -7.55 -14.61
CA VAL A 59 -14.94 -6.19 -14.77
C VAL A 59 -13.56 -6.17 -15.40
N THR A 60 -12.65 -7.04 -14.94
CA THR A 60 -11.25 -7.06 -15.43
C THR A 60 -10.97 -8.24 -16.33
N HIS A 61 -9.91 -8.10 -17.15
CA HIS A 61 -9.34 -9.14 -18.02
C HIS A 61 -7.81 -9.15 -17.89
N CYS A 62 -7.33 -9.38 -16.66
CA CYS A 62 -5.90 -9.40 -16.34
C CYS A 62 -5.23 -10.64 -16.97
N LEU A 63 -3.93 -10.52 -17.26
CA LEU A 63 -3.10 -11.65 -17.69
C LEU A 63 -2.64 -12.55 -16.54
N GLY A 64 -2.72 -12.06 -15.32
CA GLY A 64 -2.46 -12.76 -14.06
C GLY A 64 -3.60 -12.56 -13.07
N ASP A 65 -3.40 -12.96 -11.84
CA ASP A 65 -4.40 -12.83 -10.80
C ASP A 65 -4.70 -11.35 -10.48
N CYS A 66 -5.98 -10.99 -10.43
CA CYS A 66 -6.49 -9.71 -9.96
C CYS A 66 -7.34 -9.93 -8.71
N LEU A 67 -6.92 -9.34 -7.58
CA LEU A 67 -7.45 -9.57 -6.23
C LEU A 67 -7.69 -8.25 -5.49
N SER A 68 -8.29 -8.34 -4.31
CA SER A 68 -8.45 -7.23 -3.35
C SER A 68 -9.03 -5.95 -3.99
N PRO A 69 -10.17 -6.02 -4.70
CA PRO A 69 -10.74 -4.83 -5.35
C PRO A 69 -11.34 -3.86 -4.33
N THR A 70 -11.43 -2.59 -4.68
CA THR A 70 -12.21 -1.60 -3.95
C THR A 70 -12.81 -0.57 -4.90
N TYR A 71 -14.00 -0.06 -4.54
CA TYR A 71 -14.60 1.05 -5.28
C TYR A 71 -13.84 2.36 -5.02
N LEU A 72 -13.70 3.14 -6.06
CA LEU A 72 -13.33 4.55 -6.03
C LEU A 72 -14.52 5.39 -6.50
N PRO A 73 -14.61 6.67 -6.10
CA PRO A 73 -15.61 7.55 -6.66
C PRO A 73 -15.53 7.63 -8.21
N ARG A 74 -16.60 8.09 -8.86
CA ARG A 74 -16.67 8.32 -10.31
C ARG A 74 -16.49 7.06 -11.15
N ASP A 75 -17.19 6.01 -10.76
CA ASP A 75 -17.19 4.73 -11.50
C ASP A 75 -15.76 4.24 -11.79
N ALA A 76 -14.93 4.26 -10.78
CA ALA A 76 -13.57 3.75 -10.82
C ALA A 76 -13.35 2.69 -9.74
N ILE A 77 -12.30 1.90 -9.91
CA ILE A 77 -11.85 0.88 -8.99
C ILE A 77 -10.33 0.91 -8.83
N ALA A 78 -9.86 0.41 -7.70
CA ALA A 78 -8.48 -0.01 -7.53
C ALA A 78 -8.44 -1.49 -7.13
N PHE A 79 -7.37 -2.17 -7.48
CA PHE A 79 -7.20 -3.59 -7.18
C PHE A 79 -5.71 -3.97 -7.19
N SER A 80 -5.39 -5.11 -6.60
CA SER A 80 -4.09 -5.76 -6.69
C SER A 80 -4.06 -6.66 -7.91
N GLY A 81 -3.02 -6.55 -8.74
CA GLY A 81 -2.87 -7.36 -9.93
C GLY A 81 -1.43 -7.89 -10.07
N GLU A 82 -1.27 -9.12 -10.57
CA GLU A 82 0.04 -9.68 -10.82
C GLU A 82 0.67 -9.12 -12.09
N VAL A 83 1.94 -8.76 -11.99
CA VAL A 83 2.81 -8.43 -13.11
C VAL A 83 4.00 -9.37 -13.14
N GLN A 84 4.63 -9.50 -14.30
CA GLN A 84 5.83 -10.30 -14.44
C GLN A 84 7.01 -9.50 -13.87
N GLY A 85 7.58 -10.00 -12.77
CA GLY A 85 8.80 -9.50 -12.17
C GLY A 85 10.05 -10.10 -12.79
N GLY A 86 11.21 -9.76 -12.21
CA GLY A 86 12.48 -10.37 -12.57
C GLY A 86 12.47 -11.89 -12.38
N ASN A 87 13.33 -12.59 -13.14
CA ASN A 87 13.46 -14.05 -13.09
C ASN A 87 12.17 -14.85 -13.38
N GLY A 88 11.15 -14.22 -13.99
CA GLY A 88 9.86 -14.87 -14.28
C GLY A 88 8.94 -15.03 -13.07
N ALA A 89 9.31 -14.54 -11.90
CA ALA A 89 8.43 -14.48 -10.75
C ALA A 89 7.27 -13.51 -10.99
N ARG A 90 6.09 -13.82 -10.50
CA ARG A 90 4.97 -12.89 -10.47
C ARG A 90 5.02 -12.08 -9.18
N VAL A 91 4.80 -10.79 -9.28
CA VAL A 91 4.72 -9.86 -8.14
C VAL A 91 3.41 -9.10 -8.19
N SER A 92 2.82 -8.87 -7.03
CA SER A 92 1.58 -8.10 -6.92
C SER A 92 1.88 -6.61 -6.97
N GLN A 93 1.15 -5.89 -7.82
CA GLN A 93 1.18 -4.43 -7.93
C GLN A 93 -0.23 -3.87 -7.87
N LEU A 94 -0.37 -2.58 -7.57
CA LEU A 94 -1.68 -1.94 -7.55
C LEU A 94 -2.03 -1.36 -8.92
N PHE A 95 -3.30 -1.44 -9.23
CA PHE A 95 -3.89 -0.92 -10.46
C PHE A 95 -5.09 -0.02 -10.17
N PHE A 96 -5.26 0.94 -11.02
CA PHE A 96 -6.47 1.73 -11.18
C PHE A 96 -7.17 1.31 -12.47
N ALA A 97 -8.51 1.33 -12.50
CA ALA A 97 -9.29 1.17 -13.72
C ALA A 97 -10.65 1.88 -13.58
N LYS A 98 -11.32 2.09 -14.71
CA LYS A 98 -12.75 2.39 -14.69
C LYS A 98 -13.55 1.13 -14.33
N LEU A 99 -14.71 1.32 -13.74
CA LEU A 99 -15.61 0.22 -13.35
C LEU A 99 -16.15 -0.56 -14.56
N ASP A 100 -16.09 0.00 -15.77
CA ASP A 100 -16.38 -0.71 -17.01
C ASP A 100 -15.22 -1.57 -17.54
N GLY A 101 -14.09 -1.59 -16.83
CA GLY A 101 -12.88 -2.33 -17.18
C GLY A 101 -11.93 -1.60 -18.13
N THR A 102 -12.20 -0.35 -18.48
CA THR A 102 -11.32 0.49 -19.30
C THR A 102 -10.30 1.27 -18.46
N GLU A 103 -9.39 1.96 -19.12
CA GLU A 103 -8.35 2.82 -18.51
C GLU A 103 -7.53 2.12 -17.43
N VAL A 104 -7.18 0.85 -17.62
CA VAL A 104 -6.37 0.08 -16.68
C VAL A 104 -4.95 0.65 -16.63
N GLN A 105 -4.51 1.07 -15.45
CA GLN A 105 -3.21 1.67 -15.22
C GLN A 105 -2.55 1.08 -13.98
N GLN A 106 -1.29 0.67 -14.08
CA GLN A 106 -0.47 0.33 -12.93
C GLN A 106 -0.12 1.60 -12.15
N ILE A 107 -0.21 1.56 -10.83
CA ILE A 107 -0.01 2.72 -9.95
C ILE A 107 1.09 2.50 -8.89
N THR A 108 1.68 1.30 -8.79
CA THR A 108 2.87 1.02 -7.98
C THR A 108 3.96 0.38 -8.83
N PHE A 109 5.23 0.70 -8.53
CA PHE A 109 6.38 0.30 -9.37
C PHE A 109 7.56 -0.21 -8.54
N GLY A 110 7.36 -0.46 -7.26
CA GLY A 110 8.40 -1.01 -6.40
C GLY A 110 8.68 -2.49 -6.67
N PRO A 111 9.84 -3.01 -6.24
CA PRO A 111 10.22 -4.39 -6.46
C PRO A 111 9.50 -5.39 -5.54
N GLY A 112 8.75 -4.91 -4.54
CA GLY A 112 8.01 -5.77 -3.61
C GLY A 112 6.59 -6.05 -4.03
N ASP A 113 5.92 -6.93 -3.27
CA ASP A 113 4.48 -7.16 -3.40
C ASP A 113 3.71 -6.03 -2.71
N TYR A 114 2.81 -5.42 -3.47
CA TYR A 114 1.87 -4.42 -2.99
C TYR A 114 0.46 -5.01 -3.02
N GLU A 115 -0.23 -4.97 -1.89
CA GLU A 115 -1.62 -5.40 -1.77
C GLU A 115 -2.50 -4.24 -1.35
N LEU A 116 -3.63 -4.12 -2.01
CA LEU A 116 -4.63 -3.12 -1.69
C LEU A 116 -5.33 -3.51 -0.39
N GLU A 117 -5.36 -2.62 0.57
CA GLU A 117 -6.08 -2.82 1.82
C GLU A 117 -7.45 -2.12 1.79
N THR A 118 -7.45 -0.83 1.60
CA THR A 118 -8.68 -0.01 1.53
C THR A 118 -8.41 1.36 0.90
N VAL A 119 -9.47 2.14 0.70
CA VAL A 119 -9.37 3.57 0.36
C VAL A 119 -9.82 4.39 1.55
N LEU A 120 -8.95 5.28 2.00
CA LEU A 120 -9.21 6.16 3.13
C LEU A 120 -10.23 7.25 2.76
N GLN A 121 -10.98 7.77 3.73
CA GLN A 121 -11.98 8.84 3.52
C GLN A 121 -11.39 10.10 2.88
N ASN A 122 -10.09 10.33 3.07
CA ASN A 122 -9.39 11.42 2.38
C ASN A 122 -9.07 11.12 0.90
N GLY A 123 -9.42 9.93 0.39
CA GLY A 123 -9.22 9.50 -0.99
C GLY A 123 -7.84 8.90 -1.29
N MET A 124 -6.95 8.76 -0.29
CA MET A 124 -5.70 8.03 -0.47
C MET A 124 -5.95 6.53 -0.46
N ILE A 125 -5.26 5.80 -1.30
CA ILE A 125 -5.19 4.34 -1.21
C ILE A 125 -4.29 3.98 -0.02
N LEU A 126 -4.74 3.05 0.81
CA LEU A 126 -3.93 2.36 1.80
C LEU A 126 -3.56 0.99 1.25
N ALA A 127 -2.27 0.71 1.24
CA ALA A 127 -1.71 -0.55 0.77
C ALA A 127 -0.79 -1.15 1.82
N SER A 128 -0.69 -2.46 1.85
CA SER A 128 0.40 -3.14 2.51
C SER A 128 1.47 -3.56 1.50
N ALA A 129 2.73 -3.46 1.87
CA ALA A 129 3.81 -3.87 1.01
C ALA A 129 4.91 -4.59 1.78
N ARG A 130 5.46 -5.62 1.13
CA ARG A 130 6.69 -6.26 1.50
C ARG A 130 7.81 -5.57 0.73
N SER A 131 8.61 -4.78 1.42
CA SER A 131 9.75 -4.11 0.79
C SER A 131 10.96 -5.04 0.82
N PRO A 132 11.54 -5.38 -0.33
CA PRO A 132 12.85 -6.05 -0.31
C PRO A 132 13.87 -5.08 0.25
N LEU A 133 14.65 -5.52 1.24
CA LEU A 133 15.77 -4.76 1.76
C LEU A 133 16.87 -4.66 0.70
N VAL A 134 17.43 -3.48 0.57
CA VAL A 134 18.46 -3.16 -0.41
C VAL A 134 19.79 -3.87 -0.16
N SER A 135 20.04 -4.41 1.02
CA SER A 135 21.33 -5.06 1.30
C SER A 135 21.20 -6.28 2.19
N GLY A 136 21.69 -7.41 1.70
CA GLY A 136 22.04 -8.56 2.54
C GLY A 136 21.23 -9.83 2.39
N GLY A 137 20.48 -10.05 1.33
CA GLY A 137 20.07 -11.40 0.90
C GLY A 137 18.96 -12.09 1.69
N GLU A 138 18.47 -11.54 2.79
CA GLU A 138 17.26 -12.04 3.44
C GLU A 138 16.08 -11.14 3.06
N THR A 139 15.12 -11.71 2.34
CA THR A 139 13.83 -11.07 2.08
C THR A 139 13.18 -10.80 3.43
N GLU A 140 13.01 -9.53 3.79
CA GLU A 140 12.32 -9.20 5.03
C GLU A 140 10.88 -9.70 4.95
N LYS A 141 10.51 -10.60 5.86
CA LYS A 141 9.15 -11.15 5.91
C LYS A 141 8.12 -10.14 6.44
N SER A 142 8.56 -8.99 6.91
CA SER A 142 7.67 -7.94 7.41
C SER A 142 6.92 -7.27 6.27
N ARG A 143 5.67 -6.88 6.54
CA ARG A 143 4.82 -6.12 5.63
C ARG A 143 4.36 -4.85 6.35
N ASN A 144 4.58 -3.70 5.71
CA ASN A 144 4.24 -2.39 6.25
C ASN A 144 3.12 -1.71 5.46
N LEU A 145 2.47 -0.75 6.10
CA LEU A 145 1.39 0.03 5.49
C LEU A 145 1.95 1.29 4.81
N TYR A 146 1.46 1.56 3.61
CA TYR A 146 1.81 2.71 2.78
C TYR A 146 0.55 3.40 2.27
N THR A 147 0.66 4.68 1.99
CA THR A 147 -0.38 5.44 1.29
C THR A 147 0.14 6.00 -0.02
N LEU A 148 -0.75 6.08 -0.99
CA LEU A 148 -0.50 6.74 -2.27
C LEU A 148 -1.83 7.29 -2.82
N ARG A 149 -1.75 8.19 -3.78
CA ARG A 149 -2.94 8.67 -4.50
C ARG A 149 -3.41 7.64 -5.53
N PRO A 150 -4.67 7.67 -5.97
CA PRO A 150 -5.18 6.76 -7.00
C PRO A 150 -4.46 6.81 -8.34
N ASP A 151 -3.71 7.87 -8.63
CA ASP A 151 -2.84 8.00 -9.81
C ASP A 151 -1.41 7.47 -9.58
N GLY A 152 -1.12 6.90 -8.40
CA GLY A 152 0.17 6.35 -8.03
C GLY A 152 1.20 7.35 -7.53
N THR A 153 0.83 8.64 -7.42
CA THR A 153 1.70 9.68 -6.88
C THR A 153 1.68 9.71 -5.35
N GLY A 154 2.66 10.34 -4.74
CA GLY A 154 2.71 10.63 -3.31
C GLY A 154 2.85 9.38 -2.43
N LEU A 155 3.61 8.37 -2.89
CA LEU A 155 3.93 7.21 -2.07
C LEU A 155 4.58 7.66 -0.75
N ALA A 156 4.00 7.23 0.36
CA ALA A 156 4.52 7.49 1.68
C ALA A 156 4.26 6.33 2.64
N ALA A 157 5.16 6.08 3.58
CA ALA A 157 4.87 5.13 4.66
C ALA A 157 3.69 5.66 5.49
N PHE A 158 2.68 4.83 5.74
CA PHE A 158 1.55 5.21 6.60
C PHE A 158 2.00 5.41 8.05
N ARG A 159 2.95 4.59 8.49
CA ARG A 159 3.63 4.72 9.80
C ARG A 159 5.13 4.47 9.65
N CYS A 160 5.92 5.12 10.49
CA CYS A 160 7.38 4.99 10.53
C CYS A 160 7.86 4.26 11.79
N ASP A 161 7.19 3.18 12.18
CA ASP A 161 7.60 2.35 13.30
C ASP A 161 8.61 1.31 12.80
N ARG A 162 9.83 1.40 13.29
CA ARG A 162 10.95 0.51 12.92
C ARG A 162 11.26 -0.55 13.97
N GLU A 163 10.74 -0.38 15.17
CA GLU A 163 11.07 -1.25 16.31
C GLU A 163 10.37 -2.59 16.23
N ASP A 164 9.41 -2.74 15.32
CA ASP A 164 8.44 -3.80 15.34
C ASP A 164 8.31 -4.48 13.97
N ARG A 165 9.06 -5.55 13.80
CA ARG A 165 8.92 -6.43 12.64
C ARG A 165 7.63 -7.21 12.73
N ALA A 166 6.69 -6.92 11.85
CA ALA A 166 5.40 -7.60 11.78
C ALA A 166 4.85 -7.62 10.36
N ILE A 167 3.99 -8.59 10.08
CA ILE A 167 3.11 -8.57 8.92
C ILE A 167 1.87 -7.76 9.33
N ARG A 168 1.56 -6.69 8.58
CA ARG A 168 0.38 -5.84 8.75
C ARG A 168 -0.47 -5.97 7.50
N SER A 169 -1.72 -6.36 7.69
CA SER A 169 -2.64 -6.64 6.60
C SER A 169 -4.09 -6.44 7.04
N GLN A 170 -5.02 -6.57 6.12
CA GLN A 170 -6.46 -6.48 6.37
C GLN A 170 -6.85 -5.16 7.05
N ALA A 171 -6.26 -4.06 6.57
CA ALA A 171 -6.48 -2.75 7.15
C ALA A 171 -7.82 -2.14 6.70
N GLU A 172 -8.47 -1.44 7.62
CA GLU A 172 -9.73 -0.72 7.41
C GLU A 172 -9.71 0.60 8.17
N GLU A 173 -10.19 1.69 7.55
CA GLU A 173 -10.37 2.97 8.24
C GLU A 173 -11.71 2.99 8.94
N LEU A 174 -11.72 3.44 10.19
CA LEU A 174 -12.92 3.60 11.00
C LEU A 174 -13.51 5.01 10.86
N ASP A 175 -14.76 5.19 11.28
CA ASP A 175 -15.47 6.48 11.21
C ASP A 175 -14.76 7.62 11.96
N ASP A 176 -13.94 7.28 12.97
CA ASP A 176 -13.12 8.26 13.72
C ASP A 176 -11.79 8.61 13.02
N GLY A 177 -11.53 8.03 11.83
CA GLY A 177 -10.31 8.21 11.06
C GLY A 177 -9.11 7.41 11.56
N SER A 178 -9.27 6.55 12.57
CA SER A 178 -8.27 5.57 12.94
C SER A 178 -8.26 4.42 11.94
N VAL A 179 -7.12 3.74 11.80
CA VAL A 179 -7.00 2.55 10.95
C VAL A 179 -6.80 1.33 11.84
N VAL A 180 -7.71 0.37 11.73
CA VAL A 180 -7.58 -0.95 12.33
C VAL A 180 -6.95 -1.91 11.34
N PHE A 181 -6.10 -2.82 11.81
CA PHE A 181 -5.44 -3.82 10.96
C PHE A 181 -5.07 -5.07 11.77
N VAL A 182 -4.77 -6.14 11.06
CA VAL A 182 -4.24 -7.37 11.65
C VAL A 182 -2.72 -7.28 11.70
N LYS A 183 -2.14 -7.52 12.87
CA LYS A 183 -0.70 -7.50 13.13
C LYS A 183 -0.21 -8.87 13.55
N ASN A 184 0.67 -9.46 12.75
CA ASN A 184 1.31 -10.74 13.07
C ASN A 184 2.81 -10.56 13.28
N THR A 185 3.28 -10.80 14.51
CA THR A 185 4.69 -10.68 14.89
C THR A 185 5.49 -11.97 14.71
N THR A 186 4.81 -13.11 14.50
CA THR A 186 5.50 -14.39 14.36
C THR A 186 6.19 -14.56 13.01
N LEU A 187 5.78 -13.81 11.99
CA LEU A 187 6.28 -13.83 10.61
C LEU A 187 6.22 -15.23 9.93
N ASN A 188 5.57 -16.19 10.57
CA ASN A 188 5.48 -17.58 10.08
C ASN A 188 4.16 -17.88 9.35
N SER A 189 3.19 -16.98 9.46
CA SER A 189 1.87 -17.10 8.82
C SER A 189 1.37 -15.72 8.42
N GLU A 190 0.79 -15.63 7.26
CA GLU A 190 0.11 -14.41 6.81
C GLU A 190 -1.35 -14.38 7.25
N VAL A 191 -1.88 -15.48 7.77
CA VAL A 191 -3.28 -15.61 8.18
C VAL A 191 -3.43 -15.51 9.69
N GLY A 192 -4.12 -14.46 10.12
CA GLY A 192 -4.44 -14.19 11.51
C GLY A 192 -3.31 -13.51 12.28
N GLY A 193 -3.71 -12.76 13.29
CA GLY A 193 -2.81 -12.01 14.17
C GLY A 193 -3.60 -11.28 15.24
N ASP A 194 -2.93 -10.36 15.92
CA ASP A 194 -3.55 -9.44 16.86
C ASP A 194 -4.31 -8.34 16.10
N LEU A 195 -5.40 -7.87 16.66
CA LEU A 195 -6.07 -6.68 16.18
C LEU A 195 -5.38 -5.45 16.73
N ALA A 196 -4.88 -4.60 15.86
CA ALA A 196 -4.18 -3.36 16.20
C ALA A 196 -4.88 -2.15 15.56
N ALA A 197 -4.75 -1.00 16.19
CA ALA A 197 -5.23 0.26 15.63
C ALA A 197 -4.18 1.35 15.73
N ILE A 198 -4.20 2.28 14.78
CA ILE A 198 -3.35 3.46 14.75
C ILE A 198 -4.16 4.67 14.33
N GLN A 199 -4.00 5.78 15.05
CA GLN A 199 -4.54 7.06 14.60
C GLN A 199 -3.66 7.67 13.51
N ARG A 200 -4.28 8.39 12.60
CA ARG A 200 -3.58 9.08 11.52
C ARG A 200 -2.52 10.03 12.07
N GLY A 201 -1.30 9.90 11.61
CA GLY A 201 -0.16 10.70 12.08
C GLY A 201 0.49 10.21 13.36
N ALA A 202 -0.06 9.19 14.04
CA ALA A 202 0.60 8.56 15.17
C ALA A 202 1.77 7.68 14.70
N THR A 203 2.78 7.56 15.55
CA THR A 203 3.97 6.73 15.30
C THR A 203 3.81 5.31 15.83
N HIS A 204 2.93 5.10 16.80
CA HIS A 204 2.73 3.82 17.46
C HIS A 204 1.29 3.33 17.33
N ASN A 205 1.13 2.03 17.19
CA ASN A 205 -0.18 1.38 17.23
C ASN A 205 -0.52 0.91 18.65
N SER A 206 -1.81 0.81 18.95
CA SER A 206 -2.34 0.13 20.13
C SER A 206 -2.86 -1.26 19.74
N ILE A 207 -2.68 -2.25 20.60
CA ILE A 207 -3.31 -3.57 20.45
C ILE A 207 -4.73 -3.47 21.00
N MET A 208 -5.70 -3.96 20.22
CA MET A 208 -7.11 -4.00 20.58
C MET A 208 -7.51 -5.46 20.86
N GLY A 209 -7.98 -5.74 22.05
CA GLY A 209 -8.56 -7.03 22.37
C GLY A 209 -7.59 -8.09 22.95
N PRO A 210 -8.12 -9.28 23.27
CA PRO A 210 -7.36 -10.31 23.94
C PRO A 210 -6.37 -11.00 23.00
N LEU A 211 -5.12 -11.13 23.44
CA LEU A 211 -4.00 -11.80 22.74
C LEU A 211 -4.16 -13.33 22.60
N SER A 212 -5.28 -13.90 23.04
CA SER A 212 -5.52 -15.36 23.08
C SER A 212 -6.25 -15.93 21.86
N ALA A 213 -6.44 -15.13 20.83
CA ALA A 213 -7.13 -15.55 19.61
C ALA A 213 -6.49 -14.89 18.38
N LEU A 214 -6.54 -15.56 17.25
CA LEU A 214 -6.15 -14.98 15.97
C LEU A 214 -7.35 -14.26 15.37
N MET A 215 -7.15 -13.01 14.96
CA MET A 215 -8.13 -12.17 14.30
C MET A 215 -7.81 -12.05 12.79
N TRP A 216 -8.87 -11.87 11.99
CA TRP A 216 -8.75 -11.67 10.57
C TRP A 216 -9.87 -10.81 10.01
N SER A 217 -9.62 -10.05 8.94
CA SER A 217 -10.61 -9.27 8.18
C SER A 217 -11.53 -8.39 9.03
N PRO A 218 -11.02 -7.49 9.87
CA PRO A 218 -11.88 -6.56 10.59
C PRO A 218 -12.60 -5.62 9.62
N ARG A 219 -13.90 -5.37 9.88
CA ARG A 219 -14.70 -4.38 9.14
C ARG A 219 -15.58 -3.62 10.12
N GLN A 220 -15.78 -2.34 9.88
CA GLN A 220 -16.70 -1.57 10.72
C GLN A 220 -18.14 -2.05 10.52
N LEU A 221 -18.82 -2.30 11.61
CA LEU A 221 -20.23 -2.71 11.63
C LEU A 221 -21.13 -1.58 12.11
N GLU A 222 -20.69 -0.88 13.15
CA GLU A 222 -21.36 0.26 13.80
C GLU A 222 -20.28 1.16 14.42
N ALA A 223 -20.60 2.36 14.86
CA ALA A 223 -19.64 3.36 15.37
C ALA A 223 -18.65 2.83 16.45
N SER A 224 -19.04 1.86 17.27
CA SER A 224 -18.19 1.27 18.31
C SER A 224 -17.92 -0.22 18.13
N ARG A 225 -18.34 -0.79 17.01
CA ARG A 225 -18.24 -2.23 16.78
C ARG A 225 -17.65 -2.59 15.44
N LEU A 226 -16.81 -3.62 15.49
CA LEU A 226 -16.31 -4.32 14.31
C LEU A 226 -17.01 -5.67 14.15
N ILE A 227 -17.16 -6.12 12.93
CA ILE A 227 -17.28 -7.53 12.61
C ILE A 227 -15.87 -8.04 12.27
N VAL A 228 -15.49 -9.16 12.87
CA VAL A 228 -14.14 -9.72 12.71
C VAL A 228 -14.21 -11.25 12.68
N ALA A 229 -13.44 -11.86 11.83
CA ALA A 229 -13.19 -13.29 11.88
C ALA A 229 -12.25 -13.60 13.05
N ARG A 230 -12.62 -14.54 13.90
CA ARG A 230 -11.88 -14.91 15.11
C ARG A 230 -11.69 -16.39 15.19
N ARG A 231 -10.47 -16.83 15.44
CA ARG A 231 -10.11 -18.22 15.73
C ARG A 231 -9.48 -18.30 17.10
N VAL A 232 -10.11 -19.05 18.01
CA VAL A 232 -9.54 -19.30 19.34
C VAL A 232 -8.34 -20.23 19.19
N THR A 233 -7.20 -19.86 19.74
CA THR A 233 -6.00 -20.69 19.78
C THR A 233 -6.17 -21.80 20.84
N ALA A 234 -6.89 -22.84 20.48
CA ALA A 234 -7.00 -24.06 21.29
C ALA A 234 -6.16 -25.19 20.66
N PRO A 235 -5.70 -26.20 21.43
CA PRO A 235 -4.82 -27.25 20.92
C PRO A 235 -5.45 -28.20 19.89
N ALA A 236 -6.64 -27.94 19.42
CA ALA A 236 -7.31 -28.77 18.44
C ALA A 236 -6.93 -28.33 17.00
N ALA A 237 -6.42 -29.30 16.23
CA ALA A 237 -6.01 -29.19 14.82
C ALA A 237 -7.09 -28.72 13.82
N ALA A 238 -8.24 -28.23 14.27
CA ALA A 238 -9.40 -27.86 13.49
C ALA A 238 -10.08 -26.55 13.93
N ALA A 239 -9.38 -25.66 14.62
CA ALA A 239 -9.98 -24.39 15.01
C ALA A 239 -10.21 -23.51 13.79
N LYS A 240 -11.48 -23.22 13.49
CA LYS A 240 -11.96 -22.44 12.35
C LYS A 240 -12.18 -20.99 12.75
N PHE A 241 -12.19 -20.11 11.76
CA PHE A 241 -12.61 -18.73 11.96
C PHE A 241 -14.13 -18.64 11.92
N ASP A 242 -14.68 -18.02 12.95
CA ASP A 242 -16.08 -17.64 13.05
C ASP A 242 -16.22 -16.13 13.06
N LEU A 243 -17.37 -15.60 12.67
CA LEU A 243 -17.62 -14.16 12.67
C LEU A 243 -18.20 -13.70 14.02
N TYR A 244 -17.53 -12.72 14.61
CA TYR A 244 -17.92 -12.11 15.88
C TYR A 244 -18.12 -10.59 15.73
N SER A 245 -19.02 -10.06 16.55
CA SER A 245 -19.05 -8.63 16.85
C SER A 245 -18.08 -8.34 17.98
N PHE A 246 -17.20 -7.36 17.76
CA PHE A 246 -16.20 -6.89 18.71
C PHE A 246 -16.47 -5.43 19.06
N ASP A 247 -16.76 -5.14 20.32
CA ASP A 247 -16.84 -3.81 20.87
C ASP A 247 -15.41 -3.33 21.18
N PHE A 248 -14.90 -2.44 20.35
CA PHE A 248 -13.50 -2.01 20.45
C PHE A 248 -13.28 -0.93 21.51
N ILE A 249 -14.33 -0.26 21.98
CA ILE A 249 -14.23 0.69 23.09
C ILE A 249 -14.05 -0.07 24.43
N HIS A 250 -14.78 -1.16 24.61
CA HIS A 250 -14.72 -1.96 25.83
C HIS A 250 -13.80 -3.19 25.73
N GLY A 251 -13.21 -3.46 24.54
CA GLY A 251 -12.35 -4.62 24.31
C GLY A 251 -13.06 -5.98 24.46
N LYS A 252 -14.36 -6.06 24.14
CA LYS A 252 -15.20 -7.24 24.40
C LYS A 252 -15.83 -7.83 23.15
N PHE A 253 -15.75 -9.16 23.03
CA PHE A 253 -16.53 -9.93 22.05
C PHE A 253 -17.94 -10.14 22.55
N GLN A 254 -18.90 -10.05 21.63
CA GLN A 254 -20.27 -10.49 21.81
C GLN A 254 -20.44 -11.93 21.32
N ALA A 255 -21.67 -12.45 21.36
CA ALA A 255 -21.98 -13.75 20.78
C ALA A 255 -21.62 -13.81 19.29
N PRO A 256 -21.25 -14.98 18.74
CA PRO A 256 -20.92 -15.13 17.34
C PRO A 256 -22.09 -14.69 16.45
N ILE A 257 -21.75 -13.91 15.41
CA ILE A 257 -22.70 -13.52 14.37
C ILE A 257 -23.01 -14.72 13.48
N TYR A 258 -21.96 -15.45 13.10
CA TYR A 258 -22.07 -16.63 12.26
C TYR A 258 -21.00 -17.66 12.60
N HIS A 259 -21.39 -18.91 12.58
CA HIS A 259 -20.56 -20.10 12.75
C HIS A 259 -20.93 -21.10 11.68
N ASP A 260 -19.93 -21.62 10.98
CA ASP A 260 -20.08 -22.72 10.03
C ASP A 260 -19.42 -23.99 10.61
N PRO A 261 -20.14 -25.13 10.71
CA PRO A 261 -19.59 -26.34 11.32
C PRO A 261 -18.46 -26.97 10.49
N GLU A 262 -18.34 -26.64 9.20
CA GLU A 262 -17.39 -27.27 8.28
C GLU A 262 -16.31 -26.30 7.77
N LEU A 263 -16.63 -25.02 7.60
CA LEU A 263 -15.78 -24.05 6.93
C LEU A 263 -15.40 -22.88 7.86
N SER A 264 -14.27 -22.26 7.60
CA SER A 264 -13.94 -20.96 8.18
C SER A 264 -14.73 -19.86 7.51
N SER A 265 -15.25 -18.93 8.32
CA SER A 265 -15.95 -17.73 7.86
C SER A 265 -15.01 -16.54 8.00
N ILE A 266 -14.61 -15.96 6.88
CA ILE A 266 -13.67 -14.84 6.79
C ILE A 266 -14.20 -13.77 5.84
N GLU A 267 -13.54 -12.62 5.80
CA GLU A 267 -13.80 -11.50 4.89
C GLU A 267 -15.28 -11.03 4.91
N PRO A 268 -15.81 -10.70 6.10
CA PRO A 268 -17.15 -10.17 6.18
C PRO A 268 -17.24 -8.80 5.50
N ALA A 269 -18.32 -8.56 4.77
CA ALA A 269 -18.63 -7.27 4.17
C ALA A 269 -20.04 -6.84 4.59
N PRO A 270 -20.21 -5.93 5.55
CA PRO A 270 -21.52 -5.42 5.94
C PRO A 270 -22.24 -4.75 4.78
N ILE A 271 -23.42 -5.21 4.41
CA ILE A 271 -24.22 -4.63 3.33
C ILE A 271 -24.96 -3.42 3.90
N ALA A 272 -24.37 -2.24 3.73
CA ALA A 272 -24.93 -0.96 4.12
C ALA A 272 -24.34 0.16 3.24
N ALA A 273 -25.12 1.22 3.04
CA ALA A 273 -24.58 2.43 2.44
C ALA A 273 -23.56 3.08 3.38
N HIS A 274 -22.51 3.63 2.81
CA HIS A 274 -21.42 4.30 3.54
C HIS A 274 -20.88 5.48 2.74
N PRO A 275 -20.23 6.47 3.38
CA PRO A 275 -19.72 7.64 2.69
C PRO A 275 -18.69 7.28 1.62
N ALA A 276 -18.84 7.89 0.45
CA ALA A 276 -17.79 7.80 -0.56
C ALA A 276 -16.56 8.62 -0.11
N PRO A 277 -15.34 8.13 -0.32
CA PRO A 277 -14.13 8.89 -0.04
C PRO A 277 -14.01 10.11 -0.95
N ARG A 278 -13.12 11.04 -0.59
CA ARG A 278 -12.81 12.18 -1.44
C ARG A 278 -12.18 11.69 -2.75
N TRP A 279 -12.50 12.39 -3.83
CA TRP A 279 -11.82 12.19 -5.11
C TRP A 279 -10.52 12.99 -5.16
N TYR A 280 -9.44 12.35 -5.59
CA TYR A 280 -8.21 13.04 -6.00
C TYR A 280 -8.17 13.19 -7.51
N TRP A 281 -8.01 14.42 -7.98
CA TRP A 281 -7.68 14.66 -9.35
C TRP A 281 -6.23 14.24 -9.60
N SER A 282 -6.01 13.57 -10.71
CA SER A 282 -4.64 13.21 -11.09
C SER A 282 -3.80 14.47 -11.30
N THR A 283 -2.59 14.44 -10.75
CA THR A 283 -1.58 15.48 -10.93
C THR A 283 -0.55 15.11 -11.99
N LEU A 284 -0.75 13.97 -12.65
CA LEU A 284 0.13 13.51 -13.73
C LEU A 284 0.08 14.49 -14.90
N ARG A 285 1.25 14.76 -15.46
CA ARG A 285 1.42 15.60 -16.66
C ARG A 285 1.91 14.69 -17.79
N ALA A 286 1.01 14.27 -18.66
CA ALA A 286 1.27 13.31 -19.73
C ALA A 286 2.40 13.78 -20.69
N GLU A 287 2.58 15.10 -20.84
CA GLU A 287 3.64 15.70 -21.63
C GLU A 287 5.01 15.68 -20.97
N ALA A 288 5.09 15.49 -19.66
CA ALA A 288 6.34 15.39 -18.94
C ALA A 288 7.00 14.04 -19.25
N LYS A 289 8.34 14.06 -19.42
CA LYS A 289 9.12 12.84 -19.69
C LYS A 289 9.86 12.32 -18.46
N MET A 290 9.79 13.04 -17.36
CA MET A 290 10.55 12.77 -16.14
C MET A 290 9.62 12.86 -14.92
N GLY A 291 10.01 12.18 -13.86
CA GLY A 291 9.55 12.41 -12.50
C GLY A 291 10.63 13.18 -11.72
N TYR A 292 10.25 13.87 -10.65
CA TYR A 292 11.14 14.80 -9.96
C TYR A 292 11.18 14.48 -8.46
N PHE A 293 12.39 14.65 -7.89
CA PHE A 293 12.59 14.59 -6.44
C PHE A 293 13.25 15.89 -5.96
N ILE A 294 12.63 16.52 -4.97
CA ILE A 294 13.20 17.63 -4.23
C ILE A 294 13.41 17.22 -2.77
N CYS A 295 14.63 17.37 -2.28
CA CYS A 295 14.95 17.23 -0.87
C CYS A 295 15.24 18.61 -0.27
N LEU A 296 14.65 18.91 0.88
CA LEU A 296 14.84 20.21 1.54
C LEU A 296 16.16 20.28 2.32
N ASP A 297 16.55 19.19 2.98
CA ASP A 297 17.80 19.10 3.73
C ASP A 297 18.26 17.66 3.92
N ALA A 298 19.09 17.16 3.03
CA ALA A 298 19.63 15.80 3.04
C ALA A 298 20.49 15.48 4.28
N SER A 299 20.89 16.49 5.07
CA SER A 299 21.60 16.27 6.33
C SER A 299 20.68 15.82 7.46
N MET A 300 19.36 16.07 7.34
CA MET A 300 18.37 15.57 8.30
C MET A 300 18.21 14.07 8.12
N ALA A 301 18.40 13.33 9.21
CA ALA A 301 18.29 11.88 9.20
C ALA A 301 17.93 11.40 10.62
N ASP A 302 17.12 10.36 10.72
CA ASP A 302 16.92 9.65 11.96
C ASP A 302 18.09 8.68 12.23
N GLU A 303 18.10 8.03 13.39
CA GLU A 303 19.17 7.09 13.82
C GLU A 303 20.58 7.73 13.89
N VAL A 304 20.67 9.05 13.80
CA VAL A 304 21.93 9.78 13.96
C VAL A 304 21.83 10.78 15.12
N PRO A 305 22.94 11.10 15.79
CA PRO A 305 22.92 12.08 16.90
C PRO A 305 22.31 13.40 16.47
N LYS A 306 21.39 13.93 17.27
CA LYS A 306 20.69 15.20 17.03
C LYS A 306 19.81 15.24 15.76
N GLY A 307 19.48 14.08 15.15
CA GLY A 307 18.67 14.02 13.95
C GLY A 307 19.33 14.63 12.71
N ARG A 308 20.64 14.80 12.71
CA ARG A 308 21.42 15.37 11.59
C ARG A 308 22.75 14.65 11.41
N LEU A 309 23.19 14.51 10.15
CA LEU A 309 24.53 14.08 9.82
C LEU A 309 25.55 15.13 10.32
N ALA A 310 26.72 14.65 10.75
CA ALA A 310 27.81 15.53 11.22
C ALA A 310 28.31 16.49 10.14
N GLN A 311 28.18 16.12 8.88
CA GLN A 311 28.58 16.90 7.71
C GLN A 311 27.47 16.84 6.65
N ILE A 312 27.21 17.97 5.98
CA ILE A 312 26.31 18.01 4.82
C ILE A 312 26.95 17.18 3.69
N PRO A 313 26.20 16.25 3.11
CA PRO A 313 26.66 15.49 1.94
C PRO A 313 26.98 16.43 0.77
N SER A 314 27.94 16.06 -0.06
CA SER A 314 28.32 16.87 -1.24
C SER A 314 27.51 16.52 -2.47
N LYS A 315 27.08 15.26 -2.57
CA LYS A 315 26.33 14.73 -3.71
C LYS A 315 25.27 13.74 -3.28
N VAL A 316 24.25 13.59 -4.10
CA VAL A 316 23.31 12.47 -4.10
C VAL A 316 23.58 11.61 -5.34
N ARG A 317 23.76 10.30 -5.13
CA ARG A 317 23.77 9.29 -6.20
C ARG A 317 22.42 8.63 -6.25
N VAL A 318 21.87 8.47 -7.45
CA VAL A 318 20.62 7.77 -7.68
C VAL A 318 20.91 6.41 -8.29
N LEU A 319 20.42 5.38 -7.63
CA LEU A 319 20.43 4.02 -8.11
C LEU A 319 19.01 3.65 -8.55
N ALA A 320 18.89 2.93 -9.65
CA ALA A 320 17.64 2.41 -10.15
C ALA A 320 17.69 0.89 -10.20
N LEU A 321 16.56 0.28 -9.94
CA LEU A 321 16.38 -1.16 -10.12
C LEU A 321 15.76 -1.42 -11.49
N ASP A 322 16.32 -2.37 -12.20
CA ASP A 322 15.70 -2.93 -13.39
C ASP A 322 14.76 -4.06 -12.98
N ALA A 323 13.48 -3.88 -13.24
CA ALA A 323 12.45 -4.84 -12.80
C ALA A 323 12.57 -6.22 -13.46
N ALA A 324 13.15 -6.30 -14.67
CA ALA A 324 13.28 -7.56 -15.39
C ALA A 324 14.51 -8.37 -14.96
N THR A 325 15.58 -7.70 -14.57
CA THR A 325 16.87 -8.35 -14.21
C THR A 325 17.18 -8.31 -12.73
N GLU A 326 16.41 -7.55 -11.93
CA GLU A 326 16.64 -7.25 -10.51
C GLU A 326 18.04 -6.67 -10.23
N LYS A 327 18.66 -6.06 -11.24
CA LYS A 327 19.98 -5.45 -11.11
C LYS A 327 19.87 -3.96 -10.83
N GLU A 328 20.65 -3.53 -9.86
CA GLU A 328 20.85 -2.11 -9.62
C GLU A 328 21.83 -1.49 -10.62
N SER A 329 21.53 -0.28 -11.04
CA SER A 329 22.40 0.52 -11.88
C SER A 329 22.36 1.97 -11.45
N SER A 330 23.50 2.67 -11.53
CA SER A 330 23.54 4.10 -11.24
C SER A 330 22.94 4.89 -12.40
N LEU A 331 21.99 5.77 -12.08
CA LEU A 331 21.48 6.77 -13.03
C LEU A 331 22.39 7.99 -13.10
N GLY A 332 23.29 8.19 -12.11
CA GLY A 332 24.20 9.31 -12.04
C GLY A 332 24.22 9.96 -10.64
N GLU A 333 24.94 11.07 -10.58
CA GLU A 333 25.12 11.87 -9.36
C GLU A 333 24.71 13.32 -9.62
N ALA A 334 24.13 13.96 -8.60
CA ALA A 334 23.81 15.37 -8.60
C ALA A 334 24.39 16.06 -7.35
N PRO A 335 24.72 17.36 -7.41
CA PRO A 335 25.21 18.08 -6.24
C PRO A 335 24.11 18.24 -5.18
N VAL A 336 24.54 18.22 -3.93
CA VAL A 336 23.77 18.67 -2.77
C VAL A 336 24.25 20.06 -2.42
N GLU A 337 23.34 21.00 -2.29
CA GLU A 337 23.63 22.39 -1.96
C GLU A 337 24.11 22.54 -0.52
N ARG A 338 24.76 23.66 -0.21
CA ARG A 338 25.28 23.96 1.15
C ARG A 338 24.22 23.97 2.23
N ASP A 339 22.94 24.08 1.86
CA ASP A 339 21.80 23.99 2.78
C ASP A 339 21.24 22.57 2.90
N GLY A 340 21.86 21.59 2.26
CA GLY A 340 21.43 20.20 2.22
C GLY A 340 20.38 19.92 1.15
N SER A 341 19.91 20.91 0.41
CA SER A 341 18.88 20.68 -0.62
C SER A 341 19.46 20.11 -1.91
N PHE A 342 18.66 19.31 -2.62
CA PHE A 342 18.91 18.87 -4.00
C PHE A 342 17.60 18.80 -4.80
N TYR A 343 17.68 18.95 -6.12
CA TYR A 343 16.56 18.83 -7.03
C TYR A 343 17.00 18.07 -8.28
N ILE A 344 16.38 16.91 -8.49
CA ILE A 344 16.75 15.95 -9.54
C ILE A 344 15.54 15.51 -10.34
N ALA A 345 15.76 15.12 -11.58
CA ALA A 345 14.79 14.48 -12.44
C ALA A 345 15.27 13.07 -12.81
N VAL A 346 14.37 12.10 -12.77
CA VAL A 346 14.64 10.69 -13.05
C VAL A 346 13.61 10.12 -14.03
N PRO A 347 13.90 9.01 -14.74
CA PRO A 347 12.88 8.31 -15.51
C PRO A 347 11.68 7.97 -14.64
N PRO A 348 10.44 8.25 -15.08
CA PRO A 348 9.24 7.97 -14.30
C PRO A 348 8.97 6.47 -14.21
N ASP A 349 8.12 6.10 -13.22
CA ASP A 349 7.61 4.73 -13.06
C ASP A 349 8.71 3.67 -12.90
N ARG A 350 9.85 4.09 -12.37
CA ARG A 350 11.00 3.22 -12.12
C ARG A 350 11.42 3.27 -10.66
N PRO A 351 11.65 2.11 -10.02
CA PRO A 351 12.16 2.10 -8.64
C PRO A 351 13.54 2.73 -8.56
N VAL A 352 13.68 3.70 -7.67
CA VAL A 352 14.95 4.36 -7.38
C VAL A 352 15.22 4.41 -5.88
N ARG A 353 16.49 4.53 -5.51
CA ARG A 353 16.96 4.80 -4.14
C ARG A 353 18.13 5.76 -4.16
N PHE A 354 18.40 6.39 -3.04
CA PHE A 354 19.41 7.42 -2.92
C PHE A 354 20.56 7.00 -2.03
N GLU A 355 21.78 7.37 -2.43
CA GLU A 355 22.99 7.35 -1.63
C GLU A 355 23.51 8.76 -1.49
N LEU A 356 23.76 9.21 -0.26
CA LEU A 356 24.39 10.48 0.03
C LEU A 356 25.90 10.28 0.13
N LEU A 357 26.67 11.12 -0.55
CA LEU A 357 28.12 10.99 -0.67
C LEU A 357 28.84 12.14 0.03
N SER A 358 29.95 11.82 0.71
CA SER A 358 30.90 12.81 1.21
C SER A 358 31.65 13.50 0.05
N PRO A 359 32.42 14.58 0.31
CA PRO A 359 33.30 15.17 -0.70
C PRO A 359 34.32 14.21 -1.31
N GLU A 360 34.75 13.22 -0.56
CA GLU A 360 35.68 12.15 -1.00
C GLU A 360 34.98 11.02 -1.76
N GLY A 361 33.64 11.11 -1.98
CA GLY A 361 32.84 10.13 -2.71
C GLY A 361 32.46 8.89 -1.92
N LYS A 362 32.62 8.89 -0.60
CA LYS A 362 32.19 7.79 0.28
C LYS A 362 30.70 7.91 0.59
N VAL A 363 29.98 6.79 0.60
CA VAL A 363 28.60 6.73 1.03
C VAL A 363 28.53 7.02 2.54
N VAL A 364 27.87 8.10 2.91
CA VAL A 364 27.64 8.51 4.31
C VAL A 364 26.25 8.13 4.80
N ARG A 365 25.31 7.96 3.89
CA ARG A 365 23.96 7.47 4.15
C ARG A 365 23.37 6.85 2.90
N GLU A 366 22.54 5.81 3.07
CA GLU A 366 21.78 5.19 1.99
C GLU A 366 20.31 5.05 2.37
N GLN A 367 19.44 5.20 1.40
CA GLN A 367 18.02 4.87 1.53
C GLN A 367 17.85 3.35 1.40
N LYS A 368 17.16 2.75 2.37
CA LYS A 368 16.93 1.29 2.42
C LYS A 368 15.68 0.84 1.67
N SER A 369 14.82 1.76 1.26
CA SER A 369 13.57 1.48 0.56
C SER A 369 13.60 1.99 -0.87
N TRP A 370 12.88 1.30 -1.74
CA TRP A 370 12.65 1.75 -3.11
C TRP A 370 11.45 2.69 -3.16
N ILE A 371 11.60 3.78 -3.89
CA ILE A 371 10.55 4.75 -4.20
C ILE A 371 10.52 5.00 -5.70
N TRP A 372 9.50 5.67 -6.19
CA TRP A 372 9.41 6.12 -7.58
C TRP A 372 8.79 7.50 -7.63
N ALA A 373 8.93 8.17 -8.75
CA ALA A 373 8.13 9.32 -9.12
C ALA A 373 7.39 9.01 -10.42
N ARG A 374 6.12 9.41 -10.49
CA ARG A 374 5.30 9.29 -11.69
C ARG A 374 5.66 10.39 -12.69
N THR A 375 5.16 10.26 -13.91
CA THR A 375 5.40 11.26 -14.97
C THR A 375 4.88 12.64 -14.54
N GLY A 376 5.79 13.63 -14.49
CA GLY A 376 5.50 14.99 -14.04
C GLY A 376 5.24 15.17 -12.54
N GLU A 377 5.36 14.13 -11.74
CA GLU A 377 5.26 14.22 -10.28
C GLU A 377 6.47 14.96 -9.71
N GLU A 378 6.22 15.86 -8.76
CA GLU A 378 7.24 16.44 -7.89
C GLU A 378 7.11 15.79 -6.49
N HIS A 379 8.01 14.85 -6.22
CA HIS A 379 8.06 14.15 -4.93
C HIS A 379 8.95 14.92 -3.95
N GLY A 380 8.35 15.45 -2.88
CA GLY A 380 9.07 16.21 -1.85
C GLY A 380 9.57 15.33 -0.72
N CYS A 381 10.84 15.46 -0.36
CA CYS A 381 11.46 14.88 0.83
C CYS A 381 11.91 16.00 1.78
N VAL A 382 11.65 15.85 3.08
CA VAL A 382 12.13 16.79 4.09
C VAL A 382 13.62 16.57 4.33
N GLY A 383 14.03 15.32 4.53
CA GLY A 383 15.41 14.88 4.73
C GLY A 383 15.67 13.51 4.13
N CYS A 384 16.79 12.90 4.50
CA CYS A 384 17.11 11.53 4.15
C CYS A 384 16.65 10.57 5.26
N HIS A 385 15.37 10.24 5.24
CA HIS A 385 14.70 9.41 6.24
C HIS A 385 14.76 10.06 7.64
N GLU A 386 14.07 11.16 7.77
CA GLU A 386 13.96 11.97 9.01
C GLU A 386 12.80 11.51 9.89
N ASP A 387 12.84 11.92 11.17
CA ASP A 387 11.70 11.80 12.07
C ASP A 387 10.58 12.77 11.63
N ARG A 388 9.34 12.27 11.52
CA ARG A 388 8.16 13.07 11.13
C ARG A 388 7.85 14.23 12.11
N ALA A 389 8.33 14.16 13.34
CA ALA A 389 8.18 15.23 14.32
C ALA A 389 9.15 16.39 14.09
N VAL A 390 10.13 16.23 13.20
CA VAL A 390 11.16 17.24 12.92
C VAL A 390 10.89 17.90 11.58
N ALA A 391 10.87 19.21 11.56
CA ALA A 391 10.75 20.02 10.35
C ALA A 391 12.08 20.71 10.02
N PRO A 392 12.43 20.89 8.73
CA PRO A 392 13.58 21.71 8.35
C PRO A 392 13.29 23.18 8.63
N GLU A 393 14.34 24.00 8.58
CA GLU A 393 14.17 25.45 8.65
C GLU A 393 13.25 25.94 7.52
N ASN A 394 12.36 26.86 7.85
CA ASN A 394 11.45 27.48 6.89
C ASN A 394 12.23 28.46 5.99
N ARG A 395 12.87 27.91 4.95
CA ARG A 395 13.64 28.69 3.96
C ARG A 395 13.38 28.16 2.56
N TRP A 396 13.59 29.00 1.57
CA TRP A 396 13.54 28.60 0.18
C TRP A 396 14.80 27.76 -0.16
N PRO A 397 14.66 26.49 -0.61
CA PRO A 397 15.80 25.63 -0.90
C PRO A 397 16.73 26.21 -1.98
N LEU A 398 18.04 26.12 -1.76
CA LEU A 398 19.02 26.64 -2.73
C LEU A 398 18.97 25.86 -4.04
N ALA A 399 18.65 24.57 -4.00
CA ALA A 399 18.52 23.75 -5.21
C ALA A 399 17.48 24.30 -6.19
N LEU A 400 16.40 24.94 -5.70
CA LEU A 400 15.39 25.59 -6.56
C LEU A 400 15.82 26.95 -7.13
N ARG A 401 16.94 27.50 -6.68
CA ARG A 401 17.48 28.78 -7.18
C ARG A 401 18.50 28.59 -8.31
N ARG A 402 18.87 27.35 -8.58
CA ARG A 402 19.80 27.04 -9.66
C ARG A 402 19.08 27.10 -11.02
N PHE A 403 19.75 27.68 -12.01
CA PHE A 403 19.23 27.74 -13.37
C PHE A 403 19.36 26.40 -14.13
N ASP A 404 20.30 25.52 -13.70
CA ASP A 404 20.59 24.20 -14.26
C ASP A 404 19.88 23.05 -13.54
N ALA A 405 19.02 23.34 -12.55
CA ALA A 405 18.15 22.36 -11.90
C ALA A 405 16.78 22.25 -12.63
N PRO A 406 16.12 21.07 -12.57
CA PRO A 406 16.59 19.84 -11.96
C PRO A 406 17.70 19.14 -12.74
N PHE A 407 18.60 18.47 -12.04
CA PHE A 407 19.63 17.63 -12.68
C PHE A 407 18.97 16.37 -13.26
N CYS A 408 18.99 16.22 -14.57
CA CYS A 408 18.44 15.07 -15.28
C CYS A 408 19.38 13.88 -15.18
N LEU A 409 18.94 12.81 -14.55
CA LEU A 409 19.69 11.57 -14.35
C LEU A 409 19.07 10.42 -15.15
N GLY A 410 19.91 9.48 -15.61
CA GLY A 410 19.45 8.31 -16.37
C GLY A 410 18.97 8.59 -17.79
N VAL A 411 19.16 9.80 -18.29
CA VAL A 411 18.94 10.16 -19.69
C VAL A 411 20.30 10.15 -20.37
N GLN A 412 20.45 9.38 -21.46
CA GLN A 412 21.62 9.55 -22.32
C GLN A 412 21.61 10.98 -22.85
N ALA A 413 22.68 11.73 -22.59
CA ALA A 413 22.85 13.05 -23.21
C ALA A 413 22.61 12.88 -24.71
N PRO A 414 21.81 13.76 -25.37
CA PRO A 414 21.71 13.74 -26.79
C PRO A 414 23.14 13.89 -27.31
N LEU A 415 23.58 12.96 -28.18
CA LEU A 415 24.85 13.09 -28.90
C LEU A 415 24.90 14.53 -29.42
N GLN A 416 25.81 15.33 -28.86
CA GLN A 416 26.08 16.65 -29.40
C GLN A 416 26.42 16.44 -30.88
N ALA A 417 25.53 16.91 -31.74
CA ALA A 417 25.85 16.98 -33.15
C ALA A 417 27.17 17.80 -33.28
N ALA A 418 28.23 17.13 -33.68
CA ALA A 418 29.46 17.78 -34.02
C ALA A 418 29.14 18.75 -35.17
N HIS A 419 29.25 20.03 -34.91
CA HIS A 419 29.29 21.08 -35.91
C HIS A 419 30.72 21.26 -36.47
#